data_22ea93525f4c20f1c81b9263f06d3a67
#
_entry.id   22ea93525f4c20f1c81b9263f06d3a67
#
_cell.length_a   1.000
_cell.length_b   1.000
_cell.length_c   1.000
_cell.angle_alpha   90.00
_cell.angle_beta   90.00
_cell.angle_gamma   90.00
#
_symmetry.space_group_name_H-M   'P 1'
#
loop_
_entity.id
_entity.type
_entity.pdbx_description
1 polymer ?
#
loop_
_entity_poly.entity_id
_entity_poly.type
_entity_poly.pdbx_seq_one_letter_code
_entity_poly.pdbx_strand_id
1 'polypeptide(L)'
;SFTSTVNGFKEVGSIADITFNVNFSRGSITPQYSAENNYRSGSPTTYNYNGPVGSEVKANNTLTDTKTITGYSIAIGNNTFSCSVDYSIGTQPKSSKGNDYNSPLPAGTLAAKSVTITGVYPVYNGIGTLSKIPLQAHGTAIAVDAPADMVVGGNRFTIQYPNVWSGKTPIVQQENELSKAWDNQNMSEYEITDINISGVPYKQ
;
A
#
# COMPACT_ATOMS: atom_id res chain seq x y z
N SER A 1 -6.64 -15.15 3.41
CA SER A 1 -6.10 -13.77 3.44
C SER A 1 -4.72 -13.71 2.78
N PHE A 2 -4.34 -12.52 2.31
CA PHE A 2 -3.01 -12.18 1.80
C PHE A 2 -2.62 -10.84 2.41
N THR A 3 -1.53 -10.80 3.16
CA THR A 3 -1.07 -9.63 3.90
C THR A 3 0.42 -9.41 3.70
N SER A 4 0.92 -8.21 3.99
CA SER A 4 2.32 -7.84 3.87
C SER A 4 2.81 -7.16 5.14
N THR A 5 4.09 -7.34 5.47
CA THR A 5 4.78 -6.61 6.55
C THR A 5 5.02 -5.13 6.21
N VAL A 6 5.01 -4.79 4.92
CA VAL A 6 5.18 -3.43 4.41
C VAL A 6 3.90 -3.01 3.70
N ASN A 7 3.35 -1.86 4.05
CA ASN A 7 2.12 -1.33 3.46
C ASN A 7 2.14 0.21 3.40
N GLY A 8 1.10 0.78 2.77
CA GLY A 8 0.90 2.23 2.70
C GLY A 8 1.95 2.94 1.85
N PHE A 9 2.21 4.20 2.19
CA PHE A 9 3.16 5.03 1.48
C PHE A 9 4.59 4.76 1.96
N LYS A 10 5.52 4.65 1.01
CA LYS A 10 6.95 4.51 1.24
C LYS A 10 7.72 5.47 0.33
N GLU A 11 8.88 5.88 0.76
CA GLU A 11 9.75 6.75 -0.04
C GLU A 11 10.29 5.98 -1.25
N VAL A 12 10.23 6.62 -2.43
CA VAL A 12 10.81 6.08 -3.67
C VAL A 12 12.30 5.84 -3.49
N GLY A 13 12.78 4.68 -3.94
CA GLY A 13 14.18 4.28 -3.81
C GLY A 13 14.54 3.71 -2.43
N SER A 14 13.67 3.78 -1.44
CA SER A 14 13.92 3.09 -0.16
C SER A 14 13.95 1.57 -0.36
N ILE A 15 14.85 0.91 0.35
CA ILE A 15 15.01 -0.54 0.31
C ILE A 15 14.22 -1.16 1.44
N ALA A 16 13.45 -2.19 1.13
CA ALA A 16 12.65 -2.89 2.10
C ALA A 16 12.71 -4.41 1.91
N ASP A 17 12.72 -5.14 3.01
CA ASP A 17 12.43 -6.57 3.03
C ASP A 17 10.92 -6.75 3.24
N ILE A 18 10.26 -7.37 2.27
CA ILE A 18 8.81 -7.51 2.25
C ILE A 18 8.45 -8.98 2.46
N THR A 19 7.80 -9.28 3.56
CA THR A 19 7.27 -10.62 3.83
C THR A 19 5.77 -10.63 3.60
N PHE A 20 5.33 -11.51 2.73
CA PHE A 20 3.92 -11.80 2.46
C PHE A 20 3.49 -13.03 3.24
N ASN A 21 2.32 -12.94 3.88
CA ASN A 21 1.71 -14.06 4.58
C ASN A 21 0.39 -14.39 3.90
N VAL A 22 0.24 -15.66 3.52
CA VAL A 22 -0.98 -16.20 2.94
C VAL A 22 -1.64 -17.14 3.95
N ASN A 23 -2.94 -17.01 4.11
CA ASN A 23 -3.75 -17.97 4.84
C ASN A 23 -4.91 -18.39 3.94
N PHE A 24 -4.89 -19.64 3.52
CA PHE A 24 -5.95 -20.27 2.74
C PHE A 24 -7.00 -20.85 3.69
N SER A 25 -8.25 -20.50 3.47
CA SER A 25 -9.37 -21.11 4.18
C SER A 25 -10.10 -22.07 3.23
N ARG A 26 -10.25 -23.32 3.65
CA ARG A 26 -10.96 -24.33 2.88
C ARG A 26 -12.47 -24.05 2.82
N GLY A 27 -12.92 -23.02 3.52
CA GLY A 27 -14.34 -22.75 3.70
C GLY A 27 -14.97 -23.77 4.65
N SER A 28 -16.17 -23.47 5.07
CA SER A 28 -17.06 -24.43 5.74
C SER A 28 -18.47 -24.17 5.25
N ILE A 29 -19.15 -25.19 4.81
CA ILE A 29 -20.60 -25.15 4.73
C ILE A 29 -21.09 -25.56 6.10
N THR A 30 -21.88 -24.72 6.77
CA THR A 30 -22.57 -25.13 8.00
C THR A 30 -23.74 -26.01 7.58
N PRO A 31 -23.62 -27.32 7.72
CA PRO A 31 -24.72 -28.19 7.31
C PRO A 31 -25.84 -28.09 8.31
N GLN A 32 -27.05 -28.22 7.81
CA GLN A 32 -28.24 -28.35 8.64
C GLN A 32 -28.15 -29.59 9.55
N TYR A 33 -27.25 -30.54 9.21
CA TYR A 33 -26.99 -31.79 9.95
C TYR A 33 -25.49 -31.95 10.17
N SER A 34 -25.08 -32.17 11.40
CA SER A 34 -23.69 -32.19 11.87
C SER A 34 -22.76 -33.24 11.21
N ALA A 35 -23.34 -34.23 10.53
CA ALA A 35 -22.56 -35.25 9.81
C ALA A 35 -21.92 -34.77 8.49
N GLU A 36 -22.32 -33.59 7.96
CA GLU A 36 -21.87 -33.05 6.68
C GLU A 36 -20.69 -32.09 6.81
N ASN A 37 -20.01 -32.05 7.96
CA ASN A 37 -18.90 -31.15 8.25
C ASN A 37 -17.68 -31.26 7.30
N ASN A 38 -17.73 -32.20 6.34
CA ASN A 38 -16.62 -32.47 5.42
C ASN A 38 -16.82 -31.84 4.04
N TYR A 39 -17.94 -31.13 3.78
CA TYR A 39 -18.17 -30.49 2.48
C TYR A 39 -17.38 -29.18 2.36
N ARG A 40 -16.12 -29.32 1.94
CA ARG A 40 -15.16 -28.22 1.83
C ARG A 40 -14.15 -28.50 0.69
N SER A 41 -13.47 -27.46 0.22
CA SER A 41 -12.42 -27.61 -0.79
C SER A 41 -11.31 -28.56 -0.30
N GLY A 42 -10.53 -29.09 -1.21
CA GLY A 42 -9.31 -29.81 -0.90
C GLY A 42 -8.23 -28.93 -0.28
N SER A 43 -7.07 -29.49 -0.04
CA SER A 43 -5.90 -28.75 0.43
C SER A 43 -5.31 -27.91 -0.68
N PRO A 44 -4.60 -26.82 -0.38
CA PRO A 44 -3.78 -26.11 -1.35
C PRO A 44 -2.82 -27.08 -2.06
N THR A 45 -2.52 -26.79 -3.29
CA THR A 45 -1.48 -27.50 -4.07
C THR A 45 -0.37 -26.55 -4.48
N THR A 46 -0.71 -25.32 -4.85
CA THR A 46 0.27 -24.29 -5.22
C THR A 46 -0.18 -22.92 -4.74
N TYR A 47 0.80 -22.09 -4.44
CA TYR A 47 0.68 -20.64 -4.21
C TYR A 47 1.34 -19.92 -5.38
N ASN A 48 0.56 -19.12 -6.12
CA ASN A 48 1.01 -18.43 -7.32
C ASN A 48 1.20 -16.95 -6.99
N TYR A 49 2.43 -16.56 -6.71
CA TYR A 49 2.81 -15.18 -6.42
C TYR A 49 3.11 -14.42 -7.71
N ASN A 50 2.66 -13.17 -7.76
CA ASN A 50 2.95 -12.27 -8.88
C ASN A 50 3.20 -10.84 -8.35
N GLY A 51 4.10 -10.12 -9.00
CA GLY A 51 4.44 -8.74 -8.62
C GLY A 51 5.53 -8.13 -9.50
N PRO A 52 6.00 -6.92 -9.14
CA PRO A 52 7.02 -6.20 -9.91
C PRO A 52 8.35 -6.95 -10.08
N VAL A 53 8.65 -7.91 -9.22
CA VAL A 53 9.87 -8.74 -9.29
C VAL A 53 9.68 -10.04 -10.10
N GLY A 54 8.51 -10.21 -10.71
CA GLY A 54 8.15 -11.40 -11.48
C GLY A 54 7.15 -12.31 -10.78
N SER A 55 6.97 -13.49 -11.35
CA SER A 55 6.03 -14.50 -10.87
C SER A 55 6.78 -15.70 -10.30
N GLU A 56 6.21 -16.34 -9.29
CA GLU A 56 6.69 -17.57 -8.70
C GLU A 56 5.54 -18.52 -8.39
N VAL A 57 5.70 -19.78 -8.75
CA VAL A 57 4.78 -20.86 -8.40
C VAL A 57 5.44 -21.71 -7.34
N LYS A 58 4.85 -21.78 -6.15
CA LYS A 58 5.37 -22.52 -5.02
C LYS A 58 4.44 -23.69 -4.68
N ALA A 59 4.90 -24.90 -4.87
CA ALA A 59 4.18 -26.09 -4.43
C ALA A 59 4.16 -26.15 -2.90
N ASN A 60 2.97 -26.14 -2.33
CA ASN A 60 2.78 -26.22 -0.88
C ASN A 60 1.36 -26.70 -0.57
N ASN A 61 1.24 -27.72 0.27
CA ASN A 61 -0.04 -28.32 0.64
C ASN A 61 -0.53 -27.90 2.04
N THR A 62 0.15 -26.96 2.69
CA THR A 62 -0.27 -26.39 3.97
C THR A 62 -1.26 -25.24 3.76
N LEU A 63 -2.08 -24.97 4.77
CA LEU A 63 -3.07 -23.89 4.71
C LEU A 63 -2.45 -22.48 4.79
N THR A 64 -1.18 -22.41 5.10
CA THR A 64 -0.43 -21.15 5.19
C THR A 64 0.82 -21.21 4.36
N ASP A 65 1.20 -20.08 3.80
CA ASP A 65 2.49 -19.91 3.13
C ASP A 65 3.06 -18.54 3.39
N THR A 66 4.39 -18.44 3.29
CA THR A 66 5.10 -17.16 3.39
C THR A 66 6.07 -17.01 2.23
N LYS A 67 6.19 -15.79 1.72
CA LYS A 67 7.20 -15.40 0.74
C LYS A 67 7.86 -14.11 1.19
N THR A 68 9.19 -14.09 1.20
CA THR A 68 9.97 -12.87 1.46
C THR A 68 10.69 -12.43 0.20
N ILE A 69 10.60 -11.15 -0.11
CA ILE A 69 11.42 -10.45 -1.11
C ILE A 69 12.38 -9.57 -0.33
N THR A 70 13.67 -9.83 -0.47
CA THR A 70 14.72 -9.06 0.22
C THR A 70 15.25 -7.96 -0.68
N GLY A 71 15.58 -6.81 -0.09
CA GLY A 71 16.23 -5.72 -0.79
C GLY A 71 15.38 -5.08 -1.89
N TYR A 72 14.05 -5.13 -1.79
CA TYR A 72 13.18 -4.53 -2.79
C TYR A 72 13.27 -3.00 -2.76
N SER A 73 13.66 -2.41 -3.90
CA SER A 73 13.66 -0.95 -4.07
C SER A 73 12.26 -0.47 -4.45
N ILE A 74 11.68 0.38 -3.63
CA ILE A 74 10.34 0.92 -3.85
C ILE A 74 10.32 1.82 -5.10
N ALA A 75 9.59 1.40 -6.13
CA ALA A 75 9.38 2.21 -7.33
C ALA A 75 8.29 3.27 -7.09
N ILE A 76 8.35 4.36 -7.88
CA ILE A 76 7.29 5.38 -7.86
C ILE A 76 5.93 4.78 -8.22
N GLY A 77 4.88 5.22 -7.56
CA GLY A 77 3.52 4.76 -7.80
C GLY A 77 3.22 3.41 -7.13
N ASN A 78 2.27 2.69 -7.68
CA ASN A 78 1.76 1.47 -7.07
C ASN A 78 2.65 0.26 -7.37
N ASN A 79 3.23 -0.31 -6.33
CA ASN A 79 3.94 -1.58 -6.33
C ASN A 79 2.95 -2.64 -5.82
N THR A 80 2.29 -3.32 -6.75
CA THR A 80 1.22 -4.28 -6.43
C THR A 80 1.74 -5.70 -6.49
N PHE A 81 1.52 -6.45 -5.42
CA PHE A 81 1.83 -7.88 -5.30
C PHE A 81 0.54 -8.65 -5.10
N SER A 82 0.45 -9.84 -5.67
CA SER A 82 -0.74 -10.68 -5.55
C SER A 82 -0.38 -12.14 -5.34
N CYS A 83 -1.33 -12.89 -4.81
CA CYS A 83 -1.24 -14.33 -4.69
C CYS A 83 -2.60 -14.97 -4.97
N SER A 84 -2.63 -15.97 -5.85
CA SER A 84 -3.72 -16.92 -6.02
C SER A 84 -3.31 -18.29 -5.49
N VAL A 85 -4.28 -19.14 -5.18
CA VAL A 85 -4.03 -20.45 -4.59
C VAL A 85 -4.81 -21.50 -5.36
N ASP A 86 -4.10 -22.51 -5.91
CA ASP A 86 -4.73 -23.69 -6.47
C ASP A 86 -4.97 -24.70 -5.34
N TYR A 87 -6.07 -25.40 -5.42
CA TYR A 87 -6.45 -26.39 -4.42
C TYR A 87 -7.00 -27.67 -5.10
N SER A 88 -6.77 -28.78 -4.42
CA SER A 88 -7.24 -30.09 -4.87
C SER A 88 -8.75 -30.27 -4.69
N ILE A 89 -9.27 -31.34 -5.27
CA ILE A 89 -10.64 -31.81 -5.04
C ILE A 89 -10.89 -32.00 -3.53
N GLY A 90 -12.08 -31.63 -3.09
CA GLY A 90 -12.52 -31.84 -1.72
C GLY A 90 -12.67 -33.30 -1.33
N THR A 91 -12.82 -33.54 -0.04
CA THR A 91 -13.11 -34.89 0.47
C THR A 91 -14.54 -35.31 0.06
N GLN A 92 -14.71 -36.59 -0.26
CA GLN A 92 -16.06 -37.15 -0.52
C GLN A 92 -16.94 -36.98 0.72
N PRO A 93 -18.02 -36.20 0.67
CA PRO A 93 -18.92 -36.05 1.83
C PRO A 93 -19.68 -37.34 2.08
N LYS A 94 -19.82 -37.68 3.35
CA LYS A 94 -20.51 -38.90 3.80
C LYS A 94 -21.71 -38.52 4.63
N SER A 95 -22.81 -39.24 4.46
CA SER A 95 -23.99 -39.15 5.35
C SER A 95 -23.67 -39.69 6.74
N SER A 96 -24.56 -39.48 7.71
CA SER A 96 -24.41 -40.03 9.07
C SER A 96 -24.35 -41.56 9.12
N LYS A 97 -24.80 -42.22 8.06
CA LYS A 97 -24.70 -43.68 7.89
C LYS A 97 -23.47 -44.15 7.15
N GLY A 98 -22.55 -43.22 6.80
CA GLY A 98 -21.31 -43.52 6.06
C GLY A 98 -21.45 -43.66 4.54
N ASN A 99 -22.67 -43.51 4.02
CA ASN A 99 -22.89 -43.53 2.55
C ASN A 99 -22.45 -42.24 1.90
N ASP A 100 -22.01 -42.32 0.64
CA ASP A 100 -21.66 -41.15 -0.16
C ASP A 100 -22.89 -40.25 -0.31
N TYR A 101 -22.64 -38.97 -0.07
CA TYR A 101 -23.64 -37.92 -0.14
C TYR A 101 -23.07 -36.74 -0.93
N ASN A 102 -23.70 -36.42 -2.05
CA ASN A 102 -23.21 -35.38 -2.94
C ASN A 102 -21.84 -35.70 -3.59
N SER A 103 -21.46 -34.93 -4.59
CA SER A 103 -20.10 -35.00 -5.15
C SER A 103 -19.14 -34.12 -4.33
N PRO A 104 -17.86 -34.48 -4.26
CA PRO A 104 -16.83 -33.57 -3.67
C PRO A 104 -16.82 -32.23 -4.37
N LEU A 105 -16.44 -31.17 -3.65
CA LEU A 105 -16.15 -29.90 -4.30
C LEU A 105 -14.97 -30.07 -5.26
N PRO A 106 -15.10 -29.63 -6.53
CA PRO A 106 -14.04 -29.80 -7.52
C PRO A 106 -12.76 -29.06 -7.12
N ALA A 107 -11.63 -29.51 -7.66
CA ALA A 107 -10.39 -28.75 -7.63
C ALA A 107 -10.59 -27.42 -8.36
N GLY A 108 -9.81 -26.41 -7.98
CA GLY A 108 -9.91 -25.08 -8.60
C GLY A 108 -8.83 -24.12 -8.14
N THR A 109 -8.98 -22.89 -8.56
CA THR A 109 -8.10 -21.79 -8.19
C THR A 109 -8.90 -20.72 -7.45
N LEU A 110 -8.44 -20.34 -6.26
CA LEU A 110 -8.96 -19.19 -5.55
C LEU A 110 -8.43 -17.91 -6.22
N ALA A 111 -9.35 -16.99 -6.50
CA ALA A 111 -8.98 -15.71 -7.12
C ALA A 111 -7.89 -14.97 -6.34
N ALA A 112 -6.98 -14.34 -7.07
CA ALA A 112 -5.86 -13.61 -6.49
C ALA A 112 -6.33 -12.50 -5.53
N LYS A 113 -5.65 -12.40 -4.41
CA LYS A 113 -5.71 -11.26 -3.49
C LYS A 113 -4.45 -10.42 -3.66
N SER A 114 -4.58 -9.12 -3.50
CA SER A 114 -3.48 -8.19 -3.72
C SER A 114 -3.21 -7.32 -2.49
N VAL A 115 -1.95 -6.92 -2.37
CA VAL A 115 -1.48 -5.84 -1.48
C VAL A 115 -0.71 -4.83 -2.33
N THR A 116 -0.83 -3.56 -2.00
CA THR A 116 -0.17 -2.47 -2.73
C THR A 116 0.66 -1.63 -1.76
N ILE A 117 1.90 -1.36 -2.16
CA ILE A 117 2.80 -0.42 -1.51
C ILE A 117 2.95 0.75 -2.47
N THR A 118 2.65 1.97 -2.04
CA THR A 118 2.71 3.13 -2.92
C THR A 118 3.98 3.91 -2.67
N GLY A 119 4.86 3.95 -3.67
CA GLY A 119 6.07 4.75 -3.65
C GLY A 119 5.78 6.21 -3.95
N VAL A 120 6.22 7.09 -3.07
CA VAL A 120 6.05 8.54 -3.20
C VAL A 120 7.35 9.27 -2.90
N TYR A 121 7.56 10.41 -3.54
CA TYR A 121 8.66 11.29 -3.17
C TYR A 121 8.28 12.11 -1.93
N PRO A 122 9.22 12.31 -0.99
CA PRO A 122 8.97 13.15 0.18
C PRO A 122 8.84 14.63 -0.19
N VAL A 123 8.16 15.37 0.67
CA VAL A 123 8.11 16.84 0.66
C VAL A 123 8.77 17.33 1.94
N TYR A 124 9.51 18.43 1.85
CA TYR A 124 10.20 19.04 2.97
C TYR A 124 9.73 20.47 3.14
N ASN A 125 9.69 20.93 4.37
CA ASN A 125 9.38 22.32 4.70
C ASN A 125 10.14 22.80 5.93
N GLY A 126 10.26 24.12 6.08
CA GLY A 126 10.85 24.72 7.26
C GLY A 126 11.44 26.09 7.03
N ILE A 127 12.00 26.66 8.11
CA ILE A 127 12.80 27.87 8.13
C ILE A 127 14.25 27.48 8.44
N GLY A 128 15.16 27.73 7.51
CA GLY A 128 16.55 27.30 7.67
C GLY A 128 16.72 25.78 7.52
N THR A 129 16.44 25.02 8.56
CA THR A 129 16.49 23.55 8.52
C THR A 129 15.14 23.00 8.06
N LEU A 130 15.17 22.18 6.99
CA LEU A 130 13.96 21.59 6.45
C LEU A 130 13.66 20.23 7.08
N SER A 131 12.41 19.97 7.38
CA SER A 131 11.90 18.71 7.91
C SER A 131 11.03 18.00 6.86
N LYS A 132 11.13 16.68 6.81
CA LYS A 132 10.27 15.86 5.98
C LYS A 132 8.86 15.82 6.57
N ILE A 133 7.85 16.10 5.76
CA ILE A 133 6.45 15.90 6.14
C ILE A 133 6.05 14.42 5.96
N PRO A 134 4.96 13.96 6.61
CA PRO A 134 4.45 12.61 6.40
C PRO A 134 4.20 12.32 4.93
N LEU A 135 4.57 11.11 4.48
CA LEU A 135 4.40 10.70 3.08
C LEU A 135 2.91 10.63 2.72
N GLN A 136 2.57 11.19 1.57
CA GLN A 136 1.20 11.25 1.05
C GLN A 136 1.16 10.89 -0.43
N ALA A 137 -0.04 10.53 -0.92
CA ALA A 137 -0.23 10.26 -2.34
C ALA A 137 0.09 11.49 -3.20
N HIS A 138 0.78 11.28 -4.31
CA HIS A 138 0.98 12.34 -5.29
C HIS A 138 -0.37 12.82 -5.84
N GLY A 139 -0.53 14.14 -5.93
CA GLY A 139 -1.77 14.78 -6.37
C GLY A 139 -2.78 15.08 -5.26
N THR A 140 -2.53 14.65 -4.03
CA THR A 140 -3.29 15.13 -2.86
C THR A 140 -2.78 16.52 -2.49
N ALA A 141 -3.69 17.43 -2.13
CA ALA A 141 -3.30 18.72 -1.57
C ALA A 141 -2.55 18.49 -0.26
N ILE A 142 -1.37 19.09 -0.12
CA ILE A 142 -0.57 19.04 1.10
C ILE A 142 -0.72 20.37 1.80
N ALA A 143 -1.28 20.34 3.00
CA ALA A 143 -1.26 21.48 3.91
C ALA A 143 0.03 21.46 4.72
N VAL A 144 0.68 22.60 4.82
CA VAL A 144 1.90 22.79 5.61
C VAL A 144 1.71 24.05 6.44
N ASP A 145 1.74 23.90 7.74
CA ASP A 145 1.63 25.06 8.64
C ASP A 145 2.98 25.78 8.71
N ALA A 146 2.98 27.05 8.38
CA ALA A 146 4.12 27.92 8.62
C ALA A 146 4.13 28.34 10.10
N PRO A 147 5.30 28.37 10.76
CA PRO A 147 5.38 28.88 12.12
C PRO A 147 4.88 30.33 12.22
N ALA A 148 4.20 30.64 13.31
CA ALA A 148 3.65 31.99 13.57
C ALA A 148 4.70 33.10 13.51
N ASP A 149 5.97 32.78 13.81
CA ASP A 149 7.09 33.72 13.87
C ASP A 149 7.65 34.12 12.50
N MET A 150 7.06 33.62 11.43
CA MET A 150 7.53 33.89 10.06
C MET A 150 7.44 35.38 9.65
N VAL A 151 6.55 36.11 10.29
CA VAL A 151 6.18 37.50 9.91
C VAL A 151 7.17 38.54 10.39
N VAL A 152 8.04 38.22 11.32
CA VAL A 152 8.92 39.20 11.95
C VAL A 152 10.39 38.91 11.65
N GLY A 153 10.99 39.63 10.73
CA GLY A 153 12.44 39.68 10.59
C GLY A 153 13.08 39.02 9.37
N GLY A 154 12.36 38.87 8.27
CA GLY A 154 12.99 38.45 7.00
C GLY A 154 13.28 36.94 6.91
N ASN A 155 12.68 36.11 7.74
CA ASN A 155 12.77 34.67 7.64
C ASN A 155 12.02 34.16 6.41
N ARG A 156 12.70 33.29 5.64
CA ARG A 156 12.13 32.66 4.45
C ARG A 156 11.60 31.26 4.82
N PHE A 157 10.31 31.02 4.61
CA PHE A 157 9.75 29.67 4.68
C PHE A 157 9.96 28.95 3.37
N THR A 158 10.58 27.78 3.43
CA THR A 158 10.94 27.02 2.26
C THR A 158 10.11 25.73 2.19
N ILE A 159 9.59 25.42 1.00
CA ILE A 159 8.96 24.14 0.69
C ILE A 159 9.73 23.52 -0.47
N GLN A 160 10.17 22.27 -0.30
CA GLN A 160 10.78 21.48 -1.37
C GLN A 160 9.82 20.35 -1.75
N TYR A 161 9.42 20.29 -3.01
CA TYR A 161 8.49 19.31 -3.54
C TYR A 161 8.99 18.70 -4.85
N PRO A 162 8.64 17.44 -5.15
CA PRO A 162 9.11 16.76 -6.34
C PRO A 162 8.62 17.44 -7.61
N ASN A 163 9.48 17.50 -8.65
CA ASN A 163 9.18 18.17 -9.92
C ASN A 163 7.95 17.61 -10.65
N VAL A 164 7.52 16.38 -10.35
CA VAL A 164 6.26 15.82 -10.86
C VAL A 164 5.01 16.67 -10.49
N TRP A 165 5.16 17.59 -9.53
CA TRP A 165 4.13 18.58 -9.17
C TRP A 165 4.38 19.95 -9.83
N SER A 166 5.34 20.06 -10.74
CA SER A 166 5.58 21.30 -11.50
C SER A 166 4.28 21.75 -12.17
N GLY A 167 4.04 23.08 -12.17
CA GLY A 167 2.78 23.65 -12.65
C GLY A 167 1.64 23.71 -11.60
N LYS A 168 1.88 23.25 -10.37
CA LYS A 168 1.00 23.53 -9.24
C LYS A 168 1.42 24.86 -8.60
N THR A 169 0.48 25.74 -8.39
CA THR A 169 0.71 27.00 -7.67
C THR A 169 0.45 26.77 -6.19
N PRO A 170 1.41 27.09 -5.30
CA PRO A 170 1.13 27.10 -3.87
C PRO A 170 0.01 28.09 -3.54
N ILE A 171 -0.91 27.68 -2.70
CA ILE A 171 -1.92 28.57 -2.12
C ILE A 171 -1.48 28.85 -0.69
N VAL A 172 -1.25 30.12 -0.38
CA VAL A 172 -0.97 30.55 0.99
C VAL A 172 -2.24 31.13 1.58
N GLN A 173 -2.57 30.65 2.77
CA GLN A 173 -3.72 31.11 3.52
C GLN A 173 -3.28 31.57 4.91
N GLN A 174 -3.96 32.57 5.43
CA GLN A 174 -3.80 33.03 6.79
C GLN A 174 -5.12 32.89 7.52
N GLU A 175 -5.09 32.35 8.73
CA GLU A 175 -6.28 32.30 9.58
C GLU A 175 -6.66 33.74 10.00
N ASN A 176 -7.89 34.11 9.75
CA ASN A 176 -8.46 35.34 10.25
C ASN A 176 -8.80 35.16 11.74
N GLU A 177 -8.13 35.90 12.61
CA GLU A 177 -8.26 35.76 14.06
C GLU A 177 -9.68 35.95 14.58
N LEU A 178 -10.50 36.77 13.87
CA LEU A 178 -11.88 37.09 14.28
C LEU A 178 -12.89 36.06 13.78
N SER A 179 -12.81 35.70 12.49
CA SER A 179 -13.77 34.81 11.86
C SER A 179 -13.39 33.34 11.97
N LYS A 180 -12.10 33.03 12.30
CA LYS A 180 -11.50 31.70 12.24
C LYS A 180 -11.58 31.06 10.84
N ALA A 181 -11.80 31.87 9.81
CA ALA A 181 -11.76 31.43 8.41
C ALA A 181 -10.34 31.57 7.84
N TRP A 182 -10.03 30.76 6.84
CA TRP A 182 -8.77 30.82 6.11
C TRP A 182 -8.91 31.74 4.89
N ASP A 183 -8.21 32.88 4.92
CA ASP A 183 -8.21 33.87 3.85
C ASP A 183 -7.00 33.67 2.94
N ASN A 184 -7.23 33.61 1.62
CA ASN A 184 -6.14 33.53 0.65
C ASN A 184 -5.29 34.81 0.71
N GLN A 185 -3.98 34.64 0.84
CA GLN A 185 -3.03 35.73 0.82
C GLN A 185 -2.46 35.91 -0.59
N ASN A 186 -2.33 37.19 -0.99
CA ASN A 186 -1.64 37.52 -2.24
C ASN A 186 -0.13 37.48 -1.99
N MET A 187 0.56 36.48 -2.53
CA MET A 187 2.01 36.35 -2.43
C MET A 187 2.66 37.21 -3.50
N SER A 188 3.20 38.36 -3.11
CA SER A 188 3.95 39.27 -4.02
C SER A 188 5.40 38.85 -4.24
N GLU A 189 5.94 38.00 -3.39
CA GLU A 189 7.35 37.58 -3.44
C GLU A 189 7.50 36.11 -3.12
N TYR A 190 7.46 35.25 -4.12
CA TYR A 190 8.00 33.88 -4.03
C TYR A 190 8.95 33.61 -5.17
N GLU A 191 9.98 32.85 -4.90
CA GLU A 191 10.96 32.40 -5.87
C GLU A 191 10.81 30.88 -6.01
N ILE A 192 10.74 30.38 -7.25
CA ILE A 192 10.75 28.96 -7.52
C ILE A 192 12.07 28.63 -8.19
N THR A 193 12.89 27.80 -7.56
CA THR A 193 14.17 27.35 -8.09
C THR A 193 14.15 25.83 -8.31
N ASP A 194 14.90 25.39 -9.32
CA ASP A 194 15.18 23.99 -9.56
C ASP A 194 16.33 23.52 -8.67
N ILE A 195 16.11 22.44 -7.95
CA ILE A 195 17.12 21.80 -7.12
C ILE A 195 17.16 20.30 -7.37
N ASN A 196 18.19 19.64 -6.90
CA ASN A 196 18.31 18.18 -6.98
C ASN A 196 18.53 17.63 -5.58
N ILE A 197 17.70 16.66 -5.15
CA ILE A 197 17.84 15.97 -3.87
C ILE A 197 18.08 14.49 -4.17
N SER A 198 19.29 14.04 -3.89
CA SER A 198 19.72 12.64 -4.10
C SER A 198 19.42 12.10 -5.52
N GLY A 199 19.65 12.91 -6.55
CA GLY A 199 19.40 12.53 -7.93
C GLY A 199 17.96 12.73 -8.42
N VAL A 200 17.05 13.18 -7.58
CA VAL A 200 15.66 13.45 -7.92
C VAL A 200 15.47 14.96 -8.13
N PRO A 201 14.88 15.41 -9.26
CA PRO A 201 14.56 16.82 -9.46
C PRO A 201 13.41 17.28 -8.58
N TYR A 202 13.63 18.41 -7.90
CA TYR A 202 12.69 19.09 -7.01
C TYR A 202 12.53 20.55 -7.39
N LYS A 203 11.45 21.14 -6.94
CA LYS A 203 11.24 22.59 -6.87
C LYS A 203 11.35 23.04 -5.40
N GLN A 204 11.95 24.22 -5.22
CA GLN A 204 12.06 24.88 -3.93
C GLN A 204 11.46 26.26 -4.01
#